data_72b4cf437b59388f718edc1dbd128309
#
_entry.id   72b4cf437b59388f718edc1dbd128309
#
_cell.length_a   1.000
_cell.length_b   1.000
_cell.length_c   1.000
_cell.angle_alpha   90.00
_cell.angle_beta   90.00
_cell.angle_gamma   90.00
#
_symmetry.space_group_name_H-M   'P 1'
#
loop_
_entity.id
_entity.type
_entity.pdbx_description
1 polymer ?
#
loop_
_entity_poly.entity_id
_entity_poly.type
_entity_poly.pdbx_seq_one_letter_code
_entity_poly.pdbx_strand_id
1 'polypeptide(L)'
;GYTCSDLFLQQTLLKTAESSVYRIIEETKNLDIISVVGVPVAFREALYNCAAVIFKGKLLALVPKANIPNYSEFYEARHYTSGKNTDFEIEYAGRKTVLTDKVLFQNKNMPDFTIGVEVCEDLWVAESPSIALAKSGATVICNPSTSDDTIGKAEYRRSLVRMQSGKLCCAYIYTDSGFGESTTDTVYSAQNIIC
;
A
#
# COMPACT_ATOMS: atom_id res chain seq x y z
N GLY A 1 -2.54 -2.35 -8.27
CA GLY A 1 -1.99 -2.16 -9.62
C GLY A 1 -3.00 -1.52 -10.57
N TYR A 2 -2.55 -1.14 -11.75
CA TYR A 2 -3.40 -0.44 -12.74
C TYR A 2 -4.00 -1.40 -13.78
N THR A 3 -3.54 -2.65 -13.83
CA THR A 3 -3.91 -3.65 -14.85
C THR A 3 -5.42 -3.88 -14.95
N CYS A 4 -6.17 -3.72 -13.86
CA CYS A 4 -7.62 -3.91 -13.84
C CYS A 4 -8.41 -2.76 -14.46
N SER A 5 -7.84 -1.56 -14.60
CA SER A 5 -8.51 -0.39 -15.21
C SER A 5 -9.96 -0.21 -14.72
N ASP A 6 -10.92 -0.01 -15.60
CA ASP A 6 -12.35 0.20 -15.26
C ASP A 6 -13.02 -1.02 -14.61
N LEU A 7 -12.37 -2.17 -14.56
CA LEU A 7 -12.88 -3.33 -13.79
C LEU A 7 -12.94 -3.05 -12.28
N PHE A 8 -12.17 -2.08 -11.78
CA PHE A 8 -12.29 -1.64 -10.38
C PHE A 8 -13.71 -1.14 -10.00
N LEU A 9 -14.52 -0.75 -10.98
CA LEU A 9 -15.91 -0.33 -10.77
C LEU A 9 -16.89 -1.52 -10.70
N GLN A 10 -16.41 -2.75 -10.92
CA GLN A 10 -17.25 -3.94 -10.96
C GLN A 10 -17.25 -4.68 -9.62
N GLN A 11 -18.43 -4.98 -9.13
CA GLN A 11 -18.63 -5.72 -7.87
C GLN A 11 -17.99 -7.11 -7.86
N THR A 12 -17.93 -7.77 -9.02
CA THR A 12 -17.26 -9.07 -9.14
C THR A 12 -15.78 -8.98 -8.79
N LEU A 13 -15.08 -7.96 -9.30
CA LEU A 13 -13.67 -7.74 -8.98
C LEU A 13 -13.49 -7.45 -7.49
N LEU A 14 -14.28 -6.55 -6.92
CA LEU A 14 -14.18 -6.15 -5.52
C LEU A 14 -14.41 -7.33 -4.57
N LYS A 15 -15.45 -8.14 -4.82
CA LYS A 15 -15.73 -9.35 -4.03
C LYS A 15 -14.63 -10.41 -4.17
N THR A 16 -14.07 -10.58 -5.38
CA THR A 16 -12.97 -11.52 -5.59
C THR A 16 -11.70 -11.06 -4.90
N ALA A 17 -11.41 -9.76 -4.92
CA ALA A 17 -10.27 -9.18 -4.19
C ALA A 17 -10.41 -9.40 -2.67
N GLU A 18 -11.60 -9.13 -2.11
CA GLU A 18 -11.89 -9.39 -0.70
C GLU A 18 -11.74 -10.87 -0.34
N SER A 19 -12.30 -11.78 -1.16
CA SER A 19 -12.14 -13.23 -0.97
C SER A 19 -10.69 -13.68 -1.04
N SER A 20 -9.86 -13.04 -1.88
CA SER A 20 -8.42 -13.31 -1.97
C SER A 20 -7.68 -12.87 -0.70
N VAL A 21 -8.05 -11.74 -0.13
CA VAL A 21 -7.52 -11.30 1.17
C VAL A 21 -7.91 -12.29 2.28
N TYR A 22 -9.16 -12.76 2.30
CA TYR A 22 -9.59 -13.80 3.24
C TYR A 22 -8.73 -15.06 3.13
N ARG A 23 -8.44 -15.52 1.91
CA ARG A 23 -7.56 -16.69 1.70
C ARG A 23 -6.15 -16.45 2.22
N ILE A 24 -5.56 -15.29 1.95
CA ILE A 24 -4.23 -14.94 2.47
C ILE A 24 -4.22 -14.97 4.01
N ILE A 25 -5.26 -14.42 4.66
CA ILE A 25 -5.40 -14.45 6.11
C ILE A 25 -5.40 -15.90 6.63
N GLU A 26 -6.19 -16.78 6.02
CA GLU A 26 -6.29 -18.19 6.44
C GLU A 26 -5.00 -18.99 6.17
N GLU A 27 -4.39 -18.80 5.01
CA GLU A 27 -3.18 -19.53 4.63
C GLU A 27 -1.93 -19.09 5.42
N THR A 28 -1.89 -17.83 5.89
CA THR A 28 -0.77 -17.29 6.66
C THR A 28 -0.96 -17.35 8.19
N LYS A 29 -2.09 -17.87 8.68
CA LYS A 29 -2.42 -17.82 10.12
C LYS A 29 -1.41 -18.51 11.04
N ASN A 30 -0.69 -19.51 10.56
CA ASN A 30 0.31 -20.25 11.30
C ASN A 30 1.75 -19.77 10.98
N LEU A 31 1.91 -18.76 10.13
CA LEU A 31 3.21 -18.22 9.75
C LEU A 31 3.56 -17.01 10.63
N ASP A 32 4.82 -16.93 11.03
CA ASP A 32 5.34 -15.78 11.77
C ASP A 32 5.86 -14.71 10.79
N ILE A 33 4.95 -14.23 9.95
CA ILE A 33 5.22 -13.26 8.90
C ILE A 33 4.13 -12.18 8.89
N ILE A 34 4.53 -10.92 8.76
CA ILE A 34 3.62 -9.83 8.45
C ILE A 34 3.52 -9.68 6.93
N SER A 35 2.31 -9.66 6.41
CA SER A 35 2.03 -9.47 4.98
C SER A 35 1.37 -8.13 4.73
N VAL A 36 1.88 -7.38 3.75
CA VAL A 36 1.31 -6.10 3.30
C VAL A 36 0.91 -6.26 1.84
N VAL A 37 -0.39 -6.24 1.55
CA VAL A 37 -0.93 -6.62 0.24
C VAL A 37 -1.85 -5.53 -0.29
N GLY A 38 -1.64 -5.08 -1.52
CA GLY A 38 -2.51 -4.11 -2.19
C GLY A 38 -3.90 -4.67 -2.46
N VAL A 39 -4.95 -3.89 -2.16
CA VAL A 39 -6.34 -4.28 -2.36
C VAL A 39 -7.28 -3.08 -2.58
N PRO A 40 -8.23 -3.16 -3.54
CA PRO A 40 -9.29 -2.17 -3.64
C PRO A 40 -10.36 -2.42 -2.56
N VAL A 41 -10.72 -1.37 -1.83
CA VAL A 41 -11.71 -1.45 -0.74
C VAL A 41 -12.84 -0.48 -1.00
N ALA A 42 -14.04 -1.01 -1.24
CA ALA A 42 -15.24 -0.19 -1.30
C ALA A 42 -15.81 -0.01 0.12
N PHE A 43 -15.99 1.24 0.52
CA PHE A 43 -16.60 1.57 1.80
C PHE A 43 -17.49 2.80 1.64
N ARG A 44 -18.76 2.68 2.07
CA ARG A 44 -19.80 3.67 1.79
C ARG A 44 -19.90 3.93 0.29
N GLU A 45 -19.81 5.17 -0.16
CA GLU A 45 -19.89 5.57 -1.56
C GLU A 45 -18.52 5.78 -2.22
N ALA A 46 -17.43 5.36 -1.56
CA ALA A 46 -16.06 5.57 -2.02
C ALA A 46 -15.34 4.24 -2.26
N LEU A 47 -14.39 4.28 -3.19
CA LEU A 47 -13.43 3.20 -3.42
C LEU A 47 -12.04 3.70 -3.01
N TYR A 48 -11.34 2.92 -2.19
CA TYR A 48 -10.00 3.22 -1.69
C TYR A 48 -8.98 2.22 -2.23
N ASN A 49 -7.82 2.72 -2.63
CA ASN A 49 -6.64 1.90 -2.91
C ASN A 49 -5.91 1.67 -1.60
N CYS A 50 -5.97 0.46 -1.06
CA CYS A 50 -5.47 0.15 0.27
C CYS A 50 -4.32 -0.84 0.26
N ALA A 51 -3.52 -0.79 1.31
CA ALA A 51 -2.66 -1.87 1.75
C ALA A 51 -3.31 -2.61 2.91
N ALA A 52 -3.65 -3.89 2.74
CA ALA A 52 -4.10 -4.76 3.81
C ALA A 52 -2.90 -5.28 4.59
N VAL A 53 -2.88 -5.05 5.89
CA VAL A 53 -1.80 -5.49 6.79
C VAL A 53 -2.30 -6.70 7.58
N ILE A 54 -1.64 -7.85 7.37
CA ILE A 54 -2.08 -9.15 7.86
C ILE A 54 -1.00 -9.78 8.72
N PHE A 55 -1.39 -10.35 9.85
CA PHE A 55 -0.48 -11.10 10.72
C PHE A 55 -1.24 -12.20 11.47
N LYS A 56 -0.75 -13.44 11.38
CA LYS A 56 -1.25 -14.62 12.13
C LYS A 56 -2.78 -14.74 12.14
N GLY A 57 -3.40 -14.74 10.96
CA GLY A 57 -4.84 -14.92 10.80
C GLY A 57 -5.69 -13.68 11.13
N LYS A 58 -5.06 -12.53 11.36
CA LYS A 58 -5.73 -11.26 11.65
C LYS A 58 -5.49 -10.25 10.54
N LEU A 59 -6.53 -9.54 10.17
CA LEU A 59 -6.42 -8.32 9.39
C LEU A 59 -6.26 -7.17 10.38
N LEU A 60 -5.04 -6.64 10.49
CA LEU A 60 -4.70 -5.63 11.49
C LEU A 60 -5.27 -4.26 11.12
N ALA A 61 -5.15 -3.87 9.85
CA ALA A 61 -5.73 -2.65 9.29
C ALA A 61 -5.77 -2.71 7.77
N LEU A 62 -6.57 -1.81 7.20
CA LEU A 62 -6.55 -1.41 5.80
C LEU A 62 -6.01 0.02 5.75
N VAL A 63 -4.82 0.22 5.18
CA VAL A 63 -4.18 1.54 5.08
C VAL A 63 -4.45 2.11 3.70
N PRO A 64 -5.28 3.15 3.57
CA PRO A 64 -5.63 3.71 2.28
C PRO A 64 -4.54 4.66 1.78
N LYS A 65 -4.32 4.66 0.47
CA LYS A 65 -3.45 5.59 -0.23
C LYS A 65 -3.91 7.03 -0.02
N ALA A 66 -3.03 7.86 0.49
CA ALA A 66 -3.35 9.25 0.82
C ALA A 66 -3.34 10.16 -0.42
N ASN A 67 -2.37 9.96 -1.31
CA ASN A 67 -2.16 10.80 -2.48
C ASN A 67 -2.49 10.03 -3.77
N ILE A 68 -3.50 10.47 -4.48
CA ILE A 68 -3.99 9.83 -5.71
C ILE A 68 -3.37 10.53 -6.91
N PRO A 69 -2.49 9.86 -7.69
CA PRO A 69 -1.91 10.46 -8.89
C PRO A 69 -2.98 10.64 -9.98
N ASN A 70 -2.99 11.82 -10.59
CA ASN A 70 -3.91 12.15 -11.66
C ASN A 70 -3.24 13.12 -12.66
N TYR A 71 -2.12 12.67 -13.21
CA TYR A 71 -1.27 13.41 -14.15
C TYR A 71 -0.55 12.44 -15.08
N SER A 72 -0.14 12.91 -16.26
CA SER A 72 0.52 12.12 -17.31
C SER A 72 -0.24 10.82 -17.61
N GLU A 73 0.41 9.67 -17.48
CA GLU A 73 -0.15 8.33 -17.65
C GLU A 73 -1.06 7.88 -16.49
N PHE A 74 -1.11 8.63 -15.39
CA PHE A 74 -1.89 8.27 -14.21
C PHE A 74 -3.24 9.00 -14.18
N TYR A 75 -4.31 8.24 -14.10
CA TYR A 75 -5.70 8.74 -13.97
C TYR A 75 -6.45 8.01 -12.83
N GLU A 76 -5.76 7.80 -11.74
CA GLU A 76 -6.24 6.98 -10.61
C GLU A 76 -7.46 7.60 -9.91
N ALA A 77 -7.59 8.94 -9.96
CA ALA A 77 -8.76 9.66 -9.45
C ALA A 77 -10.08 9.30 -10.17
N ARG A 78 -10.02 8.63 -11.35
CA ARG A 78 -11.18 8.05 -12.01
C ARG A 78 -11.86 6.98 -11.15
N HIS A 79 -11.10 6.26 -10.36
CA HIS A 79 -11.56 5.09 -9.62
C HIS A 79 -11.51 5.30 -8.11
N TYR A 80 -10.48 5.96 -7.61
CA TYR A 80 -10.16 5.97 -6.19
C TYR A 80 -10.28 7.36 -5.56
N THR A 81 -10.71 7.32 -4.30
CA THR A 81 -10.78 8.50 -3.42
C THR A 81 -9.53 8.54 -2.53
N SER A 82 -9.07 9.76 -2.21
CA SER A 82 -7.98 9.96 -1.26
C SER A 82 -8.31 9.38 0.11
N GLY A 83 -7.37 8.67 0.68
CA GLY A 83 -7.47 8.10 2.03
C GLY A 83 -7.06 9.06 3.15
N LYS A 84 -6.76 10.33 2.86
CA LYS A 84 -6.39 11.30 3.88
C LYS A 84 -7.49 11.48 4.92
N ASN A 85 -7.08 11.44 6.20
CA ASN A 85 -7.97 11.61 7.36
C ASN A 85 -9.10 10.56 7.46
N THR A 86 -8.89 9.37 6.90
CA THR A 86 -9.79 8.25 7.15
C THR A 86 -9.52 7.65 8.54
N ASP A 87 -10.60 7.30 9.23
CA ASP A 87 -10.53 6.58 10.51
C ASP A 87 -11.89 5.93 10.78
N PHE A 88 -12.10 4.71 10.25
CA PHE A 88 -13.37 4.02 10.29
C PHE A 88 -13.20 2.58 10.75
N GLU A 89 -14.04 2.14 11.68
CA GLU A 89 -14.26 0.71 11.91
C GLU A 89 -15.02 0.10 10.73
N ILE A 90 -14.56 -1.05 10.25
CA ILE A 90 -15.12 -1.73 9.08
C ILE A 90 -15.05 -3.23 9.27
N GLU A 91 -15.94 -3.94 8.65
CA GLU A 91 -15.85 -5.38 8.45
C GLU A 91 -15.37 -5.66 7.03
N TYR A 92 -14.28 -6.41 6.89
CA TYR A 92 -13.68 -6.77 5.61
C TYR A 92 -13.06 -8.16 5.68
N ALA A 93 -13.26 -8.97 4.64
CA ALA A 93 -12.79 -10.35 4.59
C ALA A 93 -13.19 -11.18 5.82
N GLY A 94 -14.42 -10.97 6.34
CA GLY A 94 -14.96 -11.64 7.54
C GLY A 94 -14.20 -11.27 8.82
N ARG A 95 -13.54 -10.13 8.87
CA ARG A 95 -12.80 -9.63 10.04
C ARG A 95 -13.21 -8.20 10.37
N LYS A 96 -13.38 -7.92 11.66
CA LYS A 96 -13.46 -6.54 12.15
C LYS A 96 -12.06 -5.94 12.10
N THR A 97 -11.92 -4.77 11.50
CA THR A 97 -10.67 -4.07 11.29
C THR A 97 -10.91 -2.56 11.22
N VAL A 98 -9.87 -1.81 10.93
CA VAL A 98 -9.95 -0.36 10.72
C VAL A 98 -9.47 0.00 9.32
N LEU A 99 -10.14 0.98 8.71
CA LEU A 99 -9.70 1.66 7.50
C LEU A 99 -9.16 3.02 7.94
N THR A 100 -7.83 3.16 8.00
CA THR A 100 -7.22 4.36 8.60
C THR A 100 -5.83 4.65 8.01
N ASP A 101 -5.53 5.93 7.84
CA ASP A 101 -4.21 6.45 7.48
C ASP A 101 -3.32 6.76 8.71
N LYS A 102 -3.80 6.46 9.94
CA LYS A 102 -3.19 6.86 11.22
C LYS A 102 -2.83 5.65 12.09
N VAL A 103 -2.12 4.68 11.54
CA VAL A 103 -1.80 3.44 12.27
C VAL A 103 -0.33 3.06 12.15
N LEU A 104 0.22 2.56 13.25
CA LEU A 104 1.52 1.90 13.32
C LEU A 104 1.34 0.47 13.84
N PHE A 105 2.22 -0.42 13.39
CA PHE A 105 2.22 -1.84 13.77
C PHE A 105 3.48 -2.15 14.56
N GLN A 106 3.37 -2.21 15.87
CA GLN A 106 4.51 -2.45 16.76
C GLN A 106 4.61 -3.93 17.16
N ASN A 107 5.82 -4.47 17.09
CA ASN A 107 6.11 -5.79 17.62
C ASN A 107 6.22 -5.72 19.15
N LYS A 108 5.38 -6.51 19.86
CA LYS A 108 5.36 -6.51 21.34
C LYS A 108 6.66 -6.97 21.97
N ASN A 109 7.40 -7.88 21.31
CA ASN A 109 8.65 -8.44 21.81
C ASN A 109 9.87 -7.65 21.35
N MET A 110 9.73 -6.78 20.37
CA MET A 110 10.77 -5.92 19.82
C MET A 110 10.16 -4.52 19.59
N PRO A 111 10.02 -3.69 20.63
CA PRO A 111 9.36 -2.40 20.54
C PRO A 111 9.97 -1.46 19.50
N ASP A 112 11.28 -1.60 19.25
CA ASP A 112 12.01 -0.85 18.23
C ASP A 112 11.67 -1.29 16.79
N PHE A 113 10.96 -2.41 16.62
CA PHE A 113 10.43 -2.86 15.33
C PHE A 113 8.99 -2.40 15.18
N THR A 114 8.83 -1.22 14.61
CA THR A 114 7.53 -0.57 14.40
C THR A 114 7.36 -0.23 12.92
N ILE A 115 6.33 -0.79 12.29
CA ILE A 115 6.05 -0.64 10.86
C ILE A 115 5.03 0.47 10.63
N GLY A 116 5.34 1.38 9.71
CA GLY A 116 4.41 2.27 9.05
C GLY A 116 4.17 1.83 7.60
N VAL A 117 3.02 2.13 7.04
CA VAL A 117 2.67 1.79 5.66
C VAL A 117 2.20 3.03 4.92
N GLU A 118 2.73 3.24 3.72
CA GLU A 118 2.24 4.22 2.74
C GLU A 118 2.13 3.54 1.37
N VAL A 119 1.42 4.11 0.41
CA VAL A 119 1.14 3.42 -0.84
C VAL A 119 1.61 4.23 -2.03
N CYS A 120 2.58 3.67 -2.77
CA CYS A 120 2.98 4.11 -4.10
C CYS A 120 3.28 5.62 -4.19
N GLU A 121 2.36 6.43 -4.75
CA GLU A 121 2.47 7.88 -4.94
C GLU A 121 2.78 8.65 -3.65
N ASP A 122 2.43 8.09 -2.52
CA ASP A 122 2.69 8.69 -1.21
C ASP A 122 4.19 8.99 -0.97
N LEU A 123 5.09 8.23 -1.60
CA LEU A 123 6.52 8.50 -1.57
C LEU A 123 6.93 9.70 -2.45
N TRP A 124 6.19 9.96 -3.55
CA TRP A 124 6.61 10.90 -4.59
C TRP A 124 6.20 12.35 -4.32
N VAL A 125 5.36 12.57 -3.33
CA VAL A 125 4.89 13.90 -2.95
C VAL A 125 5.84 14.58 -1.97
N ALA A 126 5.81 15.90 -1.91
CA ALA A 126 6.68 16.68 -1.05
C ALA A 126 6.49 16.38 0.46
N GLU A 127 5.26 16.10 0.88
CA GLU A 127 4.92 15.72 2.25
C GLU A 127 4.33 14.30 2.25
N SER A 128 5.24 13.32 2.27
CA SER A 128 4.87 11.91 2.27
C SER A 128 4.34 11.48 3.64
N PRO A 129 3.33 10.58 3.71
CA PRO A 129 2.82 10.04 4.98
C PRO A 129 3.89 9.45 5.87
N SER A 130 4.94 8.85 5.29
CA SER A 130 6.06 8.29 6.05
C SER A 130 6.77 9.30 6.95
N ILE A 131 6.69 10.60 6.67
CA ILE A 131 7.23 11.64 7.55
C ILE A 131 6.47 11.64 8.89
N ALA A 132 5.15 11.63 8.86
CA ALA A 132 4.33 11.57 10.06
C ALA A 132 4.46 10.22 10.78
N LEU A 133 4.52 9.12 10.02
CA LEU A 133 4.72 7.77 10.57
C LEU A 133 6.07 7.65 11.30
N ALA A 134 7.16 8.15 10.73
CA ALA A 134 8.47 8.14 11.37
C ALA A 134 8.50 9.02 12.63
N LYS A 135 7.91 10.23 12.57
CA LYS A 135 7.75 11.10 13.76
C LYS A 135 6.93 10.45 14.87
N SER A 136 6.03 9.54 14.53
CA SER A 136 5.22 8.78 15.48
C SER A 136 5.88 7.50 15.97
N GLY A 137 7.12 7.20 15.51
CA GLY A 137 7.91 6.08 16.00
C GLY A 137 8.04 4.90 15.04
N ALA A 138 7.65 5.01 13.78
CA ALA A 138 7.95 3.98 12.79
C ALA A 138 9.47 3.89 12.58
N THR A 139 9.98 2.68 12.55
CA THR A 139 11.38 2.36 12.23
C THR A 139 11.53 1.61 10.91
N VAL A 140 10.41 1.12 10.39
CA VAL A 140 10.31 0.46 9.08
C VAL A 140 9.12 1.06 8.32
N ILE A 141 9.35 1.46 7.08
CA ILE A 141 8.28 1.91 6.18
C ILE A 141 8.10 0.88 5.07
N CYS A 142 6.88 0.41 4.86
CA CYS A 142 6.51 -0.45 3.73
C CYS A 142 5.72 0.37 2.70
N ASN A 143 6.11 0.28 1.44
CA ASN A 143 5.46 0.95 0.33
C ASN A 143 5.20 -0.03 -0.82
N PRO A 144 4.01 -0.66 -0.88
CA PRO A 144 3.58 -1.39 -2.06
C PRO A 144 3.24 -0.40 -3.19
N SER A 145 3.85 -0.62 -4.34
CA SER A 145 3.79 0.27 -5.50
C SER A 145 3.44 -0.45 -6.79
N THR A 146 3.05 0.34 -7.77
CA THR A 146 3.01 0.00 -9.18
C THR A 146 3.55 1.18 -9.95
N SER A 147 4.85 1.20 -10.15
CA SER A 147 5.56 2.29 -10.79
C SER A 147 5.96 1.89 -12.20
N ASP A 148 5.59 2.71 -13.16
CA ASP A 148 5.92 2.51 -14.57
C ASP A 148 7.43 2.56 -14.82
N ASP A 149 7.85 1.91 -15.91
CA ASP A 149 9.25 1.89 -16.34
C ASP A 149 9.45 2.82 -17.54
N THR A 150 10.13 3.93 -17.28
CA THR A 150 10.54 4.91 -18.29
C THR A 150 12.04 5.16 -18.21
N ILE A 151 12.62 5.70 -19.28
CA ILE A 151 14.06 5.98 -19.38
C ILE A 151 14.49 6.89 -18.21
N GLY A 152 15.46 6.42 -17.42
CA GLY A 152 16.00 7.16 -16.27
C GLY A 152 15.23 7.02 -14.97
N LYS A 153 13.97 6.54 -14.98
CA LYS A 153 13.13 6.45 -13.80
C LYS A 153 13.63 5.45 -12.75
N ALA A 154 14.31 4.39 -13.20
CA ALA A 154 14.89 3.38 -12.29
C ALA A 154 15.91 3.99 -11.31
N GLU A 155 16.82 4.83 -11.78
CA GLU A 155 17.80 5.52 -10.92
C GLU A 155 17.15 6.60 -10.06
N TYR A 156 16.18 7.33 -10.60
CA TYR A 156 15.43 8.32 -9.84
C TYR A 156 14.67 7.65 -8.68
N ARG A 157 13.96 6.56 -8.94
CA ARG A 157 13.23 5.76 -7.93
C ARG A 157 14.18 5.26 -6.85
N ARG A 158 15.33 4.69 -7.23
CA ARG A 158 16.34 4.20 -6.29
C ARG A 158 16.88 5.31 -5.40
N SER A 159 17.17 6.46 -5.98
CA SER A 159 17.63 7.64 -5.26
C SER A 159 16.56 8.15 -4.29
N LEU A 160 15.31 8.22 -4.73
CA LEU A 160 14.18 8.68 -3.90
C LEU A 160 13.98 7.78 -2.68
N VAL A 161 13.95 6.46 -2.86
CA VAL A 161 13.82 5.49 -1.76
C VAL A 161 14.97 5.61 -0.77
N ARG A 162 16.21 5.69 -1.26
CA ARG A 162 17.41 5.86 -0.41
C ARG A 162 17.39 7.16 0.38
N MET A 163 17.04 8.26 -0.27
CA MET A 163 16.96 9.56 0.39
C MET A 163 15.85 9.58 1.45
N GLN A 164 14.71 8.98 1.18
CA GLN A 164 13.62 8.91 2.14
C GLN A 164 14.00 8.04 3.35
N SER A 165 14.60 6.86 3.12
CA SER A 165 15.14 6.02 4.19
C SER A 165 16.13 6.79 5.08
N GLY A 166 17.14 7.40 4.47
CA GLY A 166 18.16 8.16 5.21
C GLY A 166 17.60 9.37 5.94
N LYS A 167 16.70 10.13 5.32
CA LYS A 167 16.05 11.31 5.91
C LYS A 167 15.20 10.96 7.13
N LEU A 168 14.51 9.83 7.08
CA LEU A 168 13.61 9.39 8.15
C LEU A 168 14.32 8.53 9.20
N CYS A 169 15.55 8.09 8.96
CA CYS A 169 16.26 7.09 9.77
C CYS A 169 15.43 5.81 9.97
N CYS A 170 14.70 5.39 8.94
CA CYS A 170 13.87 4.19 8.90
C CYS A 170 14.37 3.24 7.82
N ALA A 171 14.29 1.93 8.06
CA ALA A 171 14.35 0.98 6.96
C ALA A 171 13.17 1.25 6.01
N TYR A 172 13.42 1.24 4.71
CA TYR A 172 12.38 1.47 3.71
C TYR A 172 12.28 0.28 2.76
N ILE A 173 11.11 -0.34 2.74
CA ILE A 173 10.80 -1.51 1.91
C ILE A 173 9.85 -1.05 0.81
N TYR A 174 10.36 -0.94 -0.40
CA TYR A 174 9.62 -0.58 -1.60
C TYR A 174 9.44 -1.83 -2.46
N THR A 175 8.20 -2.19 -2.76
CA THR A 175 7.88 -3.32 -3.65
C THR A 175 7.12 -2.82 -4.85
N ASP A 176 7.44 -3.34 -6.03
CA ASP A 176 6.89 -2.86 -7.29
C ASP A 176 6.28 -3.99 -8.11
N SER A 177 5.21 -3.70 -8.82
CA SER A 177 4.64 -4.57 -9.85
C SER A 177 5.65 -4.79 -10.99
N GLY A 178 5.57 -5.93 -11.63
CA GLY A 178 6.56 -6.24 -12.65
C GLY A 178 6.09 -7.23 -13.69
N PHE A 179 6.87 -8.26 -13.92
CA PHE A 179 6.64 -9.22 -14.99
C PHE A 179 5.21 -9.77 -15.01
N GLY A 180 4.56 -9.67 -16.17
CA GLY A 180 3.16 -10.08 -16.37
C GLY A 180 2.13 -8.99 -16.06
N GLU A 181 2.54 -7.86 -15.50
CA GLU A 181 1.70 -6.69 -15.28
C GLU A 181 1.97 -5.63 -16.34
N SER A 182 0.91 -5.09 -16.92
CA SER A 182 0.97 -3.98 -17.88
C SER A 182 -0.42 -3.40 -18.11
N THR A 183 -0.47 -2.20 -18.68
CA THR A 183 -1.71 -1.62 -19.21
C THR A 183 -1.50 -1.25 -20.69
N THR A 184 -2.49 -0.63 -21.31
CA THR A 184 -2.34 -0.06 -22.67
C THR A 184 -1.24 1.01 -22.70
N ASP A 185 -1.08 1.75 -21.60
CA ASP A 185 -0.24 2.96 -21.54
C ASP A 185 1.10 2.73 -20.83
N THR A 186 1.20 1.70 -19.97
CA THR A 186 2.35 1.53 -19.08
C THR A 186 2.84 0.08 -18.98
N VAL A 187 4.15 -0.06 -18.81
CA VAL A 187 4.82 -1.28 -18.35
C VAL A 187 5.50 -1.00 -17.01
N TYR A 188 5.74 -2.04 -16.21
CA TYR A 188 6.25 -1.89 -14.85
C TYR A 188 7.62 -2.53 -14.66
N SER A 189 8.41 -1.93 -13.78
CA SER A 189 9.84 -2.23 -13.67
C SER A 189 10.17 -3.45 -12.80
N ALA A 190 9.27 -3.93 -11.95
CA ALA A 190 9.55 -4.93 -10.91
C ALA A 190 10.73 -4.55 -9.99
N GLN A 191 11.00 -3.28 -9.82
CA GLN A 191 12.15 -2.81 -9.05
C GLN A 191 11.84 -2.83 -7.54
N ASN A 192 12.19 -3.92 -6.87
CA ASN A 192 12.08 -4.03 -5.42
C ASN A 192 13.34 -3.49 -4.76
N ILE A 193 13.19 -2.66 -3.71
CA ILE A 193 14.28 -1.94 -3.05
C ILE A 193 14.10 -2.06 -1.55
N ILE A 194 15.17 -2.42 -0.84
CA ILE A 194 15.26 -2.36 0.62
C ILE A 194 16.46 -1.47 0.97
N CYS A 195 16.24 -0.46 1.77
CA CYS A 195 17.25 0.48 2.27
C CYS A 195 17.21 0.59 3.79
#